data_1ca8ce086ee40f4e96c61651363dc229
#
_entry.id   1ca8ce086ee40f4e96c61651363dc229
#
_cell.length_a   1.000
_cell.length_b   1.000
_cell.length_c   1.000
_cell.angle_alpha   90.00
_cell.angle_beta   90.00
_cell.angle_gamma   90.00
#
_symmetry.space_group_name_H-M   'P 1'
#
loop_
_entity.id
_entity.type
_entity.pdbx_description
1 polymer ?
#
loop_
_entity_poly.entity_id
_entity_poly.type
_entity_poly.pdbx_seq_one_letter_code
_entity_poly.pdbx_strand_id
1 'polypeptide(L)'
;MAVIKKYLFLTVLFVSLSIYGNISDTIPTVRNIKIQEIPKGSIQKYWLQVSSDGFNKPITVPVMIAKGKYDGPVFGLTAALHGNELNGIPIIQNVFKVLNVDALKGIIIAVPGLNPVSIFNDKRRFIDDEDLNRLFPGKENGNRSQQIAHQINEKIIKLLDFHVDMHTASFGRINSMYARADMSNDTLAIMAKLQNPDIILSNKGVPSFGNLANLTMRASALQKGIYSITVEYGNPQVYQPEMINRGTDGILNLMKWLDMVDGQVVVPIIENICTSSYWIYTNQGGLLEVEVAINDKITKGQIIGVLKNPFGSIIEKYFAPEDGIVIGKSTNPVNMAGGRILHLGILQKDKQ
;
A
#
# COMPACT_ATOMS: atom_id res chain seq x y z
N MET A 1 94.66 -13.30 17.09
CA MET A 1 93.34 -13.27 17.82
C MET A 1 92.51 -12.22 17.18
N ALA A 2 91.51 -12.66 16.35
CA ALA A 2 90.64 -11.79 15.64
C ALA A 2 89.25 -11.82 16.35
N VAL A 3 88.76 -10.64 16.78
CA VAL A 3 87.50 -10.48 17.44
C VAL A 3 86.46 -10.18 16.36
N ILE A 4 85.53 -11.15 16.12
CA ILE A 4 84.40 -10.99 15.19
C ILE A 4 83.29 -10.29 15.95
N LYS A 5 82.98 -9.03 15.55
CA LYS A 5 81.80 -8.30 16.00
C LYS A 5 80.55 -8.80 15.19
N LYS A 6 79.60 -9.47 15.83
CA LYS A 6 78.31 -9.81 15.27
C LYS A 6 77.42 -8.57 15.36
N TYR A 7 77.00 -8.03 14.22
CA TYR A 7 75.95 -7.05 14.14
C TYR A 7 74.61 -7.79 14.02
N LEU A 8 73.75 -7.62 15.02
CA LEU A 8 72.38 -8.11 15.02
C LEU A 8 71.49 -7.08 14.28
N PHE A 9 71.07 -7.41 13.07
CA PHE A 9 70.13 -6.60 12.34
C PHE A 9 68.67 -6.94 12.84
N LEU A 10 68.06 -6.00 13.57
CA LEU A 10 66.68 -6.11 14.02
C LEU A 10 65.75 -5.60 12.90
N THR A 11 65.15 -6.50 12.13
CA THR A 11 64.21 -6.14 11.11
C THR A 11 62.82 -5.93 11.79
N VAL A 12 62.43 -4.66 11.93
CA VAL A 12 61.07 -4.29 12.42
C VAL A 12 60.12 -4.44 11.26
N LEU A 13 59.30 -5.49 11.30
CA LEU A 13 58.23 -5.73 10.35
C LEU A 13 57.02 -4.83 10.72
N PHE A 14 56.85 -3.71 10.03
CA PHE A 14 55.60 -2.92 10.10
C PHE A 14 54.47 -3.69 9.43
N VAL A 15 53.66 -4.40 10.20
CA VAL A 15 52.36 -4.94 9.75
C VAL A 15 51.37 -3.80 9.83
N SER A 16 51.13 -3.14 8.71
CA SER A 16 49.97 -2.22 8.58
C SER A 16 48.71 -3.04 8.61
N LEU A 17 48.07 -3.18 9.77
CA LEU A 17 46.68 -3.65 9.86
C LEU A 17 45.80 -2.57 9.23
N SER A 18 45.44 -2.76 7.96
CA SER A 18 44.29 -2.10 7.38
C SER A 18 43.05 -2.64 8.05
N ILE A 19 42.57 -1.95 9.09
CA ILE A 19 41.23 -2.20 9.65
C ILE A 19 40.23 -1.77 8.58
N TYR A 20 39.87 -2.69 7.70
CA TYR A 20 38.62 -2.58 6.97
C TYR A 20 37.52 -2.72 8.01
N GLY A 21 37.15 -1.61 8.61
CA GLY A 21 35.90 -1.52 9.33
C GLY A 21 34.79 -1.84 8.33
N ASN A 22 34.22 -3.05 8.38
CA ASN A 22 32.88 -3.28 7.87
C ASN A 22 32.03 -2.27 8.62
N ILE A 23 31.71 -1.14 7.99
CA ILE A 23 30.59 -0.32 8.36
C ILE A 23 29.40 -1.23 8.05
N SER A 24 29.02 -2.01 9.06
CA SER A 24 27.74 -2.68 9.06
C SER A 24 26.71 -1.56 8.84
N ASP A 25 26.09 -1.52 7.67
CA ASP A 25 24.95 -0.66 7.36
C ASP A 25 23.75 -1.09 8.21
N THR A 26 23.91 -1.02 9.54
CA THR A 26 22.85 -1.32 10.48
C THR A 26 21.85 -0.17 10.43
N ILE A 27 20.71 -0.44 9.79
CA ILE A 27 19.60 0.50 9.74
C ILE A 27 19.15 0.78 11.18
N PRO A 28 19.23 2.04 11.66
CA PRO A 28 18.94 2.37 13.05
C PRO A 28 17.47 2.22 13.39
N THR A 29 17.21 1.80 14.64
CA THR A 29 15.85 1.82 15.21
C THR A 29 15.59 3.17 15.87
N VAL A 30 14.48 3.81 15.52
CA VAL A 30 14.06 5.10 16.06
C VAL A 30 12.64 5.02 16.64
N ARG A 31 12.34 5.87 17.61
CA ARG A 31 10.99 5.98 18.19
C ARG A 31 10.11 6.98 17.47
N ASN A 32 10.70 8.02 16.88
CA ASN A 32 10.01 9.08 16.14
C ASN A 32 10.85 9.50 14.93
N ILE A 33 10.16 9.93 13.88
CA ILE A 33 10.78 10.57 12.71
C ILE A 33 10.90 12.05 12.99
N LYS A 34 12.13 12.57 12.89
CA LYS A 34 12.41 14.00 13.03
C LYS A 34 12.88 14.54 11.68
N ILE A 35 11.92 14.93 10.87
CA ILE A 35 12.16 15.39 9.48
C ILE A 35 13.19 16.53 9.42
N GLN A 36 13.22 17.40 10.42
CA GLN A 36 14.14 18.55 10.49
C GLN A 36 15.60 18.12 10.62
N GLU A 37 15.85 16.98 11.29
CA GLU A 37 17.20 16.44 11.51
C GLU A 37 17.74 15.66 10.29
N ILE A 38 16.89 15.36 9.29
CA ILE A 38 17.32 14.65 8.08
C ILE A 38 18.07 15.61 7.15
N PRO A 39 19.29 15.27 6.72
CA PRO A 39 20.06 16.12 5.81
C PRO A 39 19.35 16.29 4.46
N LYS A 40 19.38 17.53 3.91
CA LYS A 40 18.93 17.78 2.52
C LYS A 40 19.80 17.00 1.52
N GLY A 41 19.22 16.54 0.42
CA GLY A 41 19.90 15.75 -0.61
C GLY A 41 20.29 14.33 -0.14
N SER A 42 19.51 13.70 0.77
CA SER A 42 19.83 12.39 1.31
C SER A 42 18.65 11.42 1.32
N ILE A 43 18.97 10.12 1.30
CA ILE A 43 18.03 9.04 1.59
C ILE A 43 18.43 8.41 2.92
N GLN A 44 17.48 8.34 3.86
CA GLN A 44 17.65 7.70 5.16
C GLN A 44 16.69 6.52 5.29
N LYS A 45 17.12 5.48 6.00
CA LYS A 45 16.33 4.29 6.29
C LYS A 45 16.27 4.08 7.79
N TYR A 46 15.10 3.70 8.30
CA TYR A 46 14.89 3.48 9.73
C TYR A 46 14.00 2.27 9.98
N TRP A 47 14.21 1.63 11.11
CA TRP A 47 13.22 0.80 11.76
C TRP A 47 12.47 1.69 12.76
N LEU A 48 11.24 2.11 12.41
CA LEU A 48 10.41 2.95 13.28
C LEU A 48 9.65 2.08 14.27
N GLN A 49 9.88 2.25 15.56
CA GLN A 49 9.15 1.54 16.60
C GLN A 49 7.71 2.05 16.67
N VAL A 50 6.76 1.13 16.49
CA VAL A 50 5.30 1.39 16.57
C VAL A 50 4.64 0.68 17.74
N SER A 51 5.29 -0.34 18.35
CA SER A 51 4.81 -1.05 19.53
C SER A 51 5.96 -1.84 20.18
N SER A 52 5.62 -2.73 21.12
CA SER A 52 6.51 -3.77 21.65
C SER A 52 5.77 -5.10 21.80
N ASP A 53 6.54 -6.19 21.69
CA ASP A 53 6.01 -7.55 21.90
C ASP A 53 5.88 -7.89 23.39
N GLY A 54 5.46 -9.13 23.70
CA GLY A 54 5.29 -9.63 25.07
C GLY A 54 6.59 -9.74 25.89
N PHE A 55 7.75 -9.60 25.30
CA PHE A 55 9.06 -9.54 25.94
C PHE A 55 9.66 -8.13 25.94
N ASN A 56 8.84 -7.11 25.67
CA ASN A 56 9.25 -5.70 25.55
C ASN A 56 10.29 -5.45 24.43
N LYS A 57 10.34 -6.32 23.40
CA LYS A 57 11.15 -6.07 22.21
C LYS A 57 10.37 -5.16 21.27
N PRO A 58 11.06 -4.22 20.57
CA PRO A 58 10.39 -3.32 19.62
C PRO A 58 9.69 -4.07 18.49
N ILE A 59 8.43 -3.74 18.24
CA ILE A 59 7.77 -4.01 16.95
C ILE A 59 8.00 -2.79 16.07
N THR A 60 8.70 -2.99 14.97
CA THR A 60 9.14 -1.89 14.10
C THR A 60 8.60 -2.03 12.68
N VAL A 61 8.37 -0.91 12.01
CA VAL A 61 8.06 -0.83 10.58
C VAL A 61 9.25 -0.24 9.82
N PRO A 62 9.54 -0.72 8.60
CA PRO A 62 10.59 -0.14 7.78
C PRO A 62 10.13 1.21 7.23
N VAL A 63 10.95 2.24 7.39
CA VAL A 63 10.70 3.57 6.85
C VAL A 63 11.87 4.00 5.99
N MET A 64 11.56 4.50 4.79
CA MET A 64 12.50 5.10 3.86
C MET A 64 12.13 6.57 3.69
N ILE A 65 13.08 7.47 3.87
CA ILE A 65 12.85 8.92 3.73
C ILE A 65 13.85 9.49 2.74
N ALA A 66 13.35 10.09 1.67
CA ALA A 66 14.16 10.88 0.76
C ALA A 66 13.85 12.36 0.99
N LYS A 67 14.84 13.14 1.39
CA LYS A 67 14.73 14.58 1.55
C LYS A 67 15.51 15.29 0.45
N GLY A 68 14.79 15.99 -0.41
CA GLY A 68 15.37 16.75 -1.50
C GLY A 68 16.23 17.93 -1.06
N LYS A 69 17.00 18.49 -1.97
CA LYS A 69 17.74 19.74 -1.73
C LYS A 69 16.82 20.95 -1.68
N TYR A 70 15.72 20.91 -2.40
CA TYR A 70 14.77 22.00 -2.53
C TYR A 70 13.55 21.77 -1.65
N ASP A 71 12.91 22.84 -1.23
CA ASP A 71 11.67 22.77 -0.45
C ASP A 71 10.51 22.35 -1.38
N GLY A 72 9.50 21.71 -0.81
CA GLY A 72 8.35 21.18 -1.52
C GLY A 72 7.46 20.37 -0.59
N PRO A 73 6.45 19.66 -1.11
CA PRO A 73 5.49 18.93 -0.29
C PRO A 73 6.11 17.67 0.36
N VAL A 74 5.42 17.17 1.40
CA VAL A 74 5.70 15.88 2.03
C VAL A 74 4.77 14.83 1.45
N PHE A 75 5.32 13.93 0.64
CA PHE A 75 4.57 12.88 -0.04
C PHE A 75 4.75 11.53 0.64
N GLY A 76 3.64 10.92 1.05
CA GLY A 76 3.59 9.65 1.74
C GLY A 76 3.24 8.47 0.84
N LEU A 77 3.94 7.35 1.00
CA LEU A 77 3.68 6.08 0.34
C LEU A 77 3.57 4.99 1.40
N THR A 78 2.42 4.32 1.52
CA THR A 78 2.26 3.19 2.45
C THR A 78 1.88 1.92 1.70
N ALA A 79 2.39 0.77 2.16
CA ALA A 79 2.07 -0.53 1.59
C ALA A 79 1.98 -1.60 2.68
N ALA A 80 1.25 -2.66 2.38
CA ALA A 80 1.09 -3.84 3.23
C ALA A 80 0.56 -3.52 4.64
N LEU A 81 -0.47 -2.66 4.73
CA LEU A 81 -1.31 -2.51 5.92
C LEU A 81 -2.03 -3.83 6.23
N HIS A 82 -2.40 -4.58 5.20
CA HIS A 82 -2.79 -5.97 5.29
C HIS A 82 -1.62 -6.85 4.86
N GLY A 83 -1.26 -7.86 5.67
CA GLY A 83 0.00 -8.58 5.49
C GLY A 83 0.08 -9.47 4.25
N ASN A 84 -1.02 -9.70 3.57
CA ASN A 84 -1.10 -10.46 2.32
C ASN A 84 -1.19 -9.61 1.05
N GLU A 85 -1.07 -8.27 1.15
CA GLU A 85 -1.23 -7.31 0.06
C GLU A 85 0.13 -6.68 -0.28
N LEU A 86 0.91 -7.30 -1.19
CA LEU A 86 2.36 -7.12 -1.24
C LEU A 86 2.89 -6.28 -2.42
N ASN A 87 2.13 -6.08 -3.51
CA ASN A 87 2.63 -5.39 -4.72
C ASN A 87 3.10 -3.94 -4.47
N GLY A 88 2.57 -3.27 -3.43
CA GLY A 88 3.02 -1.93 -3.04
C GLY A 88 4.47 -1.88 -2.52
N ILE A 89 4.99 -2.98 -1.98
CA ILE A 89 6.37 -3.03 -1.46
C ILE A 89 7.39 -2.79 -2.57
N PRO A 90 7.43 -3.60 -3.65
CA PRO A 90 8.36 -3.36 -4.75
C PRO A 90 8.08 -2.07 -5.54
N ILE A 91 6.84 -1.55 -5.57
CA ILE A 91 6.55 -0.23 -6.14
C ILE A 91 7.37 0.84 -5.39
N ILE A 92 7.30 0.88 -4.06
CA ILE A 92 8.09 1.81 -3.24
C ILE A 92 9.59 1.64 -3.50
N GLN A 93 10.07 0.38 -3.53
CA GLN A 93 11.49 0.08 -3.77
C GLN A 93 11.95 0.59 -5.14
N ASN A 94 11.15 0.41 -6.19
CA ASN A 94 11.44 0.87 -7.54
C ASN A 94 11.47 2.40 -7.63
N VAL A 95 10.53 3.10 -6.99
CA VAL A 95 10.55 4.58 -6.90
C VAL A 95 11.85 5.06 -6.28
N PHE A 96 12.25 4.50 -5.14
CA PHE A 96 13.48 4.91 -4.46
C PHE A 96 14.75 4.56 -5.24
N LYS A 97 14.72 3.50 -6.06
CA LYS A 97 15.87 3.10 -6.91
C LYS A 97 16.20 4.11 -8.01
N VAL A 98 15.18 4.79 -8.54
CA VAL A 98 15.35 5.76 -9.65
C VAL A 98 15.39 7.22 -9.18
N LEU A 99 15.21 7.45 -7.89
CA LEU A 99 15.10 8.79 -7.32
C LEU A 99 16.45 9.52 -7.29
N ASN A 100 16.49 10.72 -7.87
CA ASN A 100 17.61 11.65 -7.73
C ASN A 100 17.30 12.69 -6.62
N VAL A 101 17.84 12.49 -5.44
CA VAL A 101 17.60 13.38 -4.30
C VAL A 101 18.20 14.78 -4.45
N ASP A 102 19.20 14.93 -5.34
CA ASP A 102 19.83 16.22 -5.61
C ASP A 102 18.91 17.13 -6.42
N ALA A 103 18.02 16.56 -7.23
CA ALA A 103 17.01 17.27 -7.99
C ALA A 103 15.63 17.28 -7.32
N LEU A 104 15.43 16.47 -6.28
CA LEU A 104 14.14 16.31 -5.61
C LEU A 104 13.74 17.61 -4.90
N LYS A 105 12.47 18.00 -5.06
CA LYS A 105 11.80 19.05 -4.29
C LYS A 105 10.87 18.39 -3.26
N GLY A 106 11.00 18.80 -1.99
CA GLY A 106 10.19 18.25 -0.90
C GLY A 106 10.75 16.95 -0.30
N ILE A 107 9.86 16.15 0.28
CA ILE A 107 10.20 14.96 1.08
C ILE A 107 9.30 13.80 0.69
N ILE A 108 9.86 12.61 0.53
CA ILE A 108 9.10 11.37 0.41
C ILE A 108 9.27 10.57 1.70
N ILE A 109 8.17 10.19 2.34
CA ILE A 109 8.13 9.26 3.48
C ILE A 109 7.45 8.00 3.01
N ALA A 110 8.18 6.89 2.91
CA ALA A 110 7.66 5.62 2.42
C ALA A 110 7.78 4.51 3.46
N VAL A 111 6.73 3.71 3.59
CA VAL A 111 6.64 2.58 4.51
C VAL A 111 6.29 1.31 3.72
N PRO A 112 7.28 0.56 3.23
CA PRO A 112 7.06 -0.61 2.38
C PRO A 112 6.51 -1.85 3.12
N GLY A 113 6.25 -1.77 4.41
CA GLY A 113 5.72 -2.88 5.20
C GLY A 113 5.09 -2.38 6.48
N LEU A 114 3.86 -1.86 6.37
CA LEU A 114 3.21 -1.15 7.49
C LEU A 114 2.73 -2.09 8.61
N ASN A 115 2.52 -3.38 8.30
CA ASN A 115 2.08 -4.38 9.26
C ASN A 115 2.97 -5.63 9.24
N PRO A 116 4.20 -5.55 9.78
CA PRO A 116 5.18 -6.63 9.71
C PRO A 116 4.67 -7.92 10.36
N VAL A 117 3.89 -7.83 11.44
CA VAL A 117 3.35 -9.00 12.14
C VAL A 117 2.40 -9.79 11.23
N SER A 118 1.52 -9.10 10.50
CA SER A 118 0.59 -9.75 9.59
C SER A 118 1.27 -10.25 8.31
N ILE A 119 2.33 -9.56 7.84
CA ILE A 119 3.17 -10.00 6.72
C ILE A 119 3.83 -11.35 7.07
N PHE A 120 4.44 -11.45 8.25
CA PHE A 120 5.08 -12.69 8.73
C PHE A 120 4.14 -13.87 8.84
N ASN A 121 2.86 -13.60 9.15
CA ASN A 121 1.86 -14.64 9.35
C ASN A 121 0.98 -14.87 8.11
N ASP A 122 1.30 -14.24 6.98
CA ASP A 122 0.49 -14.30 5.75
C ASP A 122 -0.99 -13.97 5.99
N LYS A 123 -1.29 -13.03 6.88
CA LYS A 123 -2.66 -12.69 7.27
C LYS A 123 -3.04 -11.28 6.82
N ARG A 124 -4.33 -11.11 6.56
CA ARG A 124 -4.89 -9.77 6.34
C ARG A 124 -4.92 -8.95 7.63
N ARG A 125 -5.39 -9.56 8.72
CA ARG A 125 -5.71 -8.92 9.98
C ARG A 125 -4.52 -8.93 10.93
N PHE A 126 -4.52 -8.02 11.92
CA PHE A 126 -3.51 -7.99 12.97
C PHE A 126 -3.67 -9.18 13.93
N ILE A 127 -2.78 -9.31 14.90
CA ILE A 127 -2.70 -10.51 15.79
C ILE A 127 -3.93 -10.74 16.66
N ASP A 128 -4.73 -9.70 16.92
CA ASP A 128 -5.99 -9.75 17.66
C ASP A 128 -7.22 -9.85 16.73
N ASP A 129 -6.98 -10.28 15.48
CA ASP A 129 -7.97 -10.50 14.42
C ASP A 129 -8.76 -9.24 14.01
N GLU A 130 -8.25 -8.05 14.30
CA GLU A 130 -8.84 -6.78 13.89
C GLU A 130 -8.31 -6.34 12.50
N ASP A 131 -9.18 -5.71 11.72
CA ASP A 131 -8.79 -5.05 10.46
C ASP A 131 -8.28 -3.64 10.75
N LEU A 132 -6.94 -3.43 10.71
CA LEU A 132 -6.33 -2.13 10.99
C LEU A 132 -6.94 -1.01 10.14
N ASN A 133 -7.35 -1.31 8.89
CA ASN A 133 -7.97 -0.33 8.00
C ASN A 133 -9.45 -0.03 8.35
N ARG A 134 -9.86 -0.30 9.58
CA ARG A 134 -11.15 0.07 10.18
C ARG A 134 -10.99 0.75 11.53
N LEU A 135 -9.75 1.03 11.93
CA LEU A 135 -9.46 1.49 13.30
C LEU A 135 -8.79 2.87 13.36
N PHE A 136 -8.51 3.51 12.22
CA PHE A 136 -7.90 4.85 12.21
C PHE A 136 -8.88 5.92 12.73
N PRO A 137 -8.37 6.96 13.42
CA PRO A 137 -6.96 7.26 13.70
C PRO A 137 -6.33 6.42 14.82
N GLY A 138 -7.04 5.44 15.37
CA GLY A 138 -6.60 4.64 16.51
C GLY A 138 -6.88 5.30 17.87
N LYS A 139 -6.42 4.65 18.93
CA LYS A 139 -6.52 5.14 20.32
C LYS A 139 -5.22 4.86 21.07
N GLU A 140 -4.68 5.86 21.75
CA GLU A 140 -3.44 5.71 22.55
C GLU A 140 -3.56 4.62 23.62
N ASN A 141 -4.67 4.58 24.34
CA ASN A 141 -4.98 3.62 25.38
C ASN A 141 -6.00 2.56 24.93
N GLY A 142 -5.97 2.18 23.65
CA GLY A 142 -6.86 1.19 23.07
C GLY A 142 -6.34 -0.25 23.19
N ASN A 143 -7.01 -1.19 22.49
CA ASN A 143 -6.49 -2.54 22.28
C ASN A 143 -5.24 -2.51 21.37
N ARG A 144 -4.63 -3.68 21.14
CA ARG A 144 -3.37 -3.81 20.37
C ARG A 144 -3.46 -3.14 18.99
N SER A 145 -4.49 -3.45 18.23
CA SER A 145 -4.72 -2.90 16.90
C SER A 145 -5.00 -1.39 16.92
N GLN A 146 -5.77 -0.90 17.90
CA GLN A 146 -6.05 0.53 18.04
C GLN A 146 -4.78 1.32 18.38
N GLN A 147 -3.90 0.77 19.23
CA GLN A 147 -2.62 1.39 19.55
C GLN A 147 -1.69 1.46 18.34
N ILE A 148 -1.58 0.37 17.55
CA ILE A 148 -0.79 0.37 16.31
C ILE A 148 -1.32 1.40 15.31
N ALA A 149 -2.63 1.45 15.06
CA ALA A 149 -3.25 2.43 14.20
C ALA A 149 -2.97 3.87 14.69
N HIS A 150 -3.02 4.10 16.00
CA HIS A 150 -2.66 5.38 16.62
C HIS A 150 -1.20 5.75 16.36
N GLN A 151 -0.25 4.83 16.59
CA GLN A 151 1.18 5.11 16.37
C GLN A 151 1.49 5.38 14.90
N ILE A 152 0.89 4.65 13.97
CA ILE A 152 1.01 4.91 12.52
C ILE A 152 0.47 6.30 12.19
N ASN A 153 -0.71 6.64 12.71
CA ASN A 153 -1.33 7.95 12.49
C ASN A 153 -0.47 9.10 13.02
N GLU A 154 0.04 8.98 14.25
CA GLU A 154 0.81 10.05 14.90
C GLU A 154 2.21 10.21 14.33
N LYS A 155 2.88 9.10 14.00
CA LYS A 155 4.30 9.11 13.62
C LYS A 155 4.54 9.18 12.12
N ILE A 156 3.54 8.87 11.29
CA ILE A 156 3.67 8.81 9.84
C ILE A 156 2.64 9.72 9.18
N ILE A 157 1.33 9.42 9.33
CA ILE A 157 0.28 10.07 8.54
C ILE A 157 0.22 11.57 8.79
N LYS A 158 0.33 12.01 10.04
CA LYS A 158 0.31 13.46 10.39
C LYS A 158 1.44 14.29 9.78
N LEU A 159 2.47 13.66 9.24
CA LEU A 159 3.62 14.33 8.64
C LEU A 159 3.39 14.67 7.16
N LEU A 160 2.31 14.19 6.54
CA LEU A 160 2.11 14.16 5.10
C LEU A 160 1.21 15.31 4.63
N ASP A 161 1.46 15.79 3.41
CA ASP A 161 0.55 16.66 2.66
C ASP A 161 -0.26 15.83 1.64
N PHE A 162 0.39 14.86 0.99
CA PHE A 162 -0.18 13.95 -0.01
C PHE A 162 0.13 12.51 0.36
N HIS A 163 -0.78 11.59 0.04
CA HIS A 163 -0.65 10.20 0.44
C HIS A 163 -1.25 9.23 -0.59
N VAL A 164 -0.52 8.16 -0.90
CA VAL A 164 -1.03 7.00 -1.64
C VAL A 164 -0.92 5.76 -0.75
N ASP A 165 -2.07 5.20 -0.41
CA ASP A 165 -2.22 3.95 0.34
C ASP A 165 -2.34 2.77 -0.62
N MET A 166 -1.31 1.92 -0.68
CA MET A 166 -1.17 0.85 -1.65
C MET A 166 -1.68 -0.46 -1.10
N HIS A 167 -2.68 -1.00 -1.77
CA HIS A 167 -3.33 -2.27 -1.47
C HIS A 167 -3.32 -3.23 -2.65
N THR A 168 -3.82 -4.43 -2.44
CA THR A 168 -4.23 -5.40 -3.47
C THR A 168 -5.56 -6.03 -3.03
N ALA A 169 -6.12 -6.94 -3.84
CA ALA A 169 -7.11 -7.87 -3.33
C ALA A 169 -6.53 -8.63 -2.12
N SER A 170 -7.40 -9.16 -1.28
CA SER A 170 -7.02 -10.06 -0.19
C SER A 170 -7.40 -11.50 -0.53
N PHE A 171 -7.02 -12.48 0.32
CA PHE A 171 -7.30 -13.91 0.10
C PHE A 171 -8.72 -14.19 -0.40
N GLY A 172 -8.83 -15.15 -1.30
CA GLY A 172 -10.10 -15.60 -1.89
C GLY A 172 -10.67 -14.60 -2.91
N ARG A 173 -9.87 -13.63 -3.37
CA ARG A 173 -10.30 -12.61 -4.35
C ARG A 173 -9.15 -12.19 -5.27
N ILE A 174 -9.53 -11.71 -6.44
CA ILE A 174 -8.67 -10.94 -7.34
C ILE A 174 -9.35 -9.61 -7.69
N ASN A 175 -8.55 -8.58 -7.93
CA ASN A 175 -9.02 -7.26 -8.34
C ASN A 175 -8.36 -6.83 -9.65
N SER A 176 -9.06 -5.98 -10.42
CA SER A 176 -8.41 -5.09 -11.40
C SER A 176 -7.48 -4.09 -10.69
N MET A 177 -6.65 -3.37 -11.42
CA MET A 177 -6.02 -2.18 -10.87
C MET A 177 -7.06 -1.07 -10.77
N TYR A 178 -7.42 -0.65 -9.57
CA TYR A 178 -8.39 0.42 -9.40
C TYR A 178 -8.01 1.40 -8.29
N ALA A 179 -8.43 2.66 -8.48
CA ALA A 179 -8.22 3.70 -7.49
C ALA A 179 -9.52 4.08 -6.77
N ARG A 180 -9.42 4.40 -5.48
CA ARG A 180 -10.49 4.98 -4.66
C ARG A 180 -10.16 6.43 -4.34
N ALA A 181 -10.96 7.38 -4.82
CA ALA A 181 -10.79 8.80 -4.59
C ALA A 181 -12.14 9.51 -4.58
N ASP A 182 -12.22 10.70 -3.99
CA ASP A 182 -13.36 11.59 -4.18
C ASP A 182 -13.20 12.35 -5.50
N MET A 183 -13.95 11.93 -6.52
CA MET A 183 -13.88 12.54 -7.84
C MET A 183 -14.54 13.93 -7.93
N SER A 184 -15.19 14.40 -6.86
CA SER A 184 -15.69 15.78 -6.74
C SER A 184 -14.62 16.76 -6.23
N ASN A 185 -13.46 16.26 -5.77
CA ASN A 185 -12.30 17.06 -5.39
C ASN A 185 -11.25 17.00 -6.49
N ASP A 186 -10.91 18.12 -7.09
CA ASP A 186 -10.01 18.20 -8.26
C ASP A 186 -8.62 17.59 -7.98
N THR A 187 -8.06 17.84 -6.79
CA THR A 187 -6.76 17.29 -6.40
C THR A 187 -6.81 15.78 -6.26
N LEU A 188 -7.82 15.22 -5.60
CA LEU A 188 -7.96 13.77 -5.46
C LEU A 188 -8.29 13.09 -6.80
N ALA A 189 -9.07 13.75 -7.64
CA ALA A 189 -9.42 13.27 -8.97
C ALA A 189 -8.19 13.15 -9.87
N ILE A 190 -7.33 14.17 -9.90
CA ILE A 190 -6.10 14.13 -10.67
C ILE A 190 -5.10 13.11 -10.09
N MET A 191 -4.93 13.04 -8.77
CA MET A 191 -4.09 12.02 -8.13
C MET A 191 -4.50 10.61 -8.54
N ALA A 192 -5.80 10.30 -8.57
CA ALA A 192 -6.32 9.01 -8.98
C ALA A 192 -6.08 8.72 -10.48
N LYS A 193 -6.33 9.69 -11.35
CA LYS A 193 -6.11 9.55 -12.81
C LYS A 193 -4.63 9.29 -13.14
N LEU A 194 -3.72 9.98 -12.47
CA LEU A 194 -2.27 9.84 -12.67
C LEU A 194 -1.74 8.44 -12.35
N GLN A 195 -2.47 7.63 -11.56
CA GLN A 195 -2.14 6.22 -11.33
C GLN A 195 -2.44 5.32 -12.52
N ASN A 196 -3.14 5.82 -13.55
CA ASN A 196 -3.58 5.06 -14.72
C ASN A 196 -4.29 3.74 -14.38
N PRO A 197 -5.31 3.76 -13.49
CA PRO A 197 -6.05 2.57 -13.12
C PRO A 197 -7.04 2.15 -14.23
N ASP A 198 -7.45 0.88 -14.23
CA ASP A 198 -8.50 0.39 -15.13
C ASP A 198 -9.87 0.97 -14.74
N ILE A 199 -10.07 1.23 -13.45
CA ILE A 199 -11.32 1.72 -12.86
C ILE A 199 -11.01 2.75 -11.78
N ILE A 200 -11.77 3.85 -11.73
CA ILE A 200 -11.82 4.74 -10.57
C ILE A 200 -13.16 4.56 -9.86
N LEU A 201 -13.13 4.20 -8.59
CA LEU A 201 -14.30 4.19 -7.72
C LEU A 201 -14.38 5.50 -6.95
N SER A 202 -15.36 6.35 -7.33
CA SER A 202 -15.62 7.61 -6.63
C SER A 202 -16.17 7.34 -5.24
N ASN A 203 -15.45 7.79 -4.22
CA ASN A 203 -15.83 7.60 -2.82
C ASN A 203 -15.22 8.68 -1.94
N LYS A 204 -16.05 9.43 -1.22
CA LYS A 204 -15.63 10.52 -0.33
C LYS A 204 -14.81 10.05 0.88
N GLY A 205 -14.77 8.74 1.14
CA GLY A 205 -14.04 8.19 2.30
C GLY A 205 -14.72 8.44 3.65
N VAL A 206 -15.88 9.08 3.65
CA VAL A 206 -16.65 9.35 4.87
C VAL A 206 -17.62 8.18 5.09
N PRO A 207 -17.72 7.60 6.32
CA PRO A 207 -18.73 6.62 6.64
C PRO A 207 -20.14 7.21 6.44
N SER A 208 -21.08 6.43 5.92
CA SER A 208 -22.48 6.85 5.69
C SER A 208 -23.21 7.26 6.98
N PHE A 209 -22.69 6.89 8.14
CA PHE A 209 -23.24 7.21 9.45
C PHE A 209 -22.10 7.70 10.35
N GLY A 210 -21.97 8.97 10.51
CA GLY A 210 -21.32 9.85 11.49
C GLY A 210 -20.29 9.34 12.52
N ASN A 211 -19.87 8.09 12.50
CA ASN A 211 -18.89 7.58 13.44
C ASN A 211 -17.47 7.80 12.94
N LEU A 212 -16.84 8.87 13.41
CA LEU A 212 -15.48 9.28 13.08
C LEU A 212 -14.40 8.39 13.73
N ALA A 213 -14.78 7.37 14.46
CA ALA A 213 -13.87 6.56 15.29
C ALA A 213 -13.38 5.28 14.63
N ASN A 214 -13.89 4.86 13.49
CA ASN A 214 -13.53 3.59 12.85
C ASN A 214 -13.35 3.79 11.34
N LEU A 215 -12.36 4.61 10.99
CA LEU A 215 -12.09 4.99 9.61
C LEU A 215 -11.06 4.08 8.94
N THR A 216 -11.03 4.12 7.62
CA THR A 216 -9.84 3.69 6.87
C THR A 216 -8.71 4.69 7.07
N MET A 217 -7.46 4.27 6.82
CA MET A 217 -6.31 5.17 6.88
C MET A 217 -6.49 6.38 5.94
N ARG A 218 -6.93 6.15 4.69
CA ARG A 218 -7.28 7.20 3.74
C ARG A 218 -8.31 8.18 4.28
N ALA A 219 -9.40 7.68 4.83
CA ALA A 219 -10.47 8.54 5.38
C ALA A 219 -9.97 9.39 6.57
N SER A 220 -9.16 8.80 7.45
CA SER A 220 -8.54 9.51 8.56
C SER A 220 -7.55 10.60 8.10
N ALA A 221 -6.78 10.34 7.05
CA ALA A 221 -5.88 11.32 6.44
C ALA A 221 -6.65 12.50 5.85
N LEU A 222 -7.72 12.22 5.08
CA LEU A 222 -8.59 13.26 4.50
C LEU A 222 -9.20 14.19 5.55
N GLN A 223 -9.62 13.65 6.71
CA GLN A 223 -10.14 14.48 7.82
C GLN A 223 -9.11 15.42 8.41
N LYS A 224 -7.82 15.16 8.22
CA LYS A 224 -6.72 16.02 8.65
C LYS A 224 -6.26 17.01 7.57
N GLY A 225 -6.96 17.06 6.45
CA GLY A 225 -6.59 17.90 5.31
C GLY A 225 -5.47 17.33 4.44
N ILE A 226 -5.10 16.06 4.64
CA ILE A 226 -4.09 15.38 3.83
C ILE A 226 -4.77 14.80 2.59
N TYR A 227 -4.30 15.15 1.39
CA TYR A 227 -4.84 14.58 0.15
C TYR A 227 -4.43 13.12 0.01
N SER A 228 -5.37 12.20 0.23
CA SER A 228 -5.10 10.76 0.30
C SER A 228 -6.00 9.97 -0.64
N ILE A 229 -5.39 9.07 -1.42
CA ILE A 229 -6.08 8.08 -2.26
C ILE A 229 -5.66 6.66 -1.86
N THR A 230 -6.51 5.67 -2.17
CA THR A 230 -6.14 4.25 -2.10
C THR A 230 -6.05 3.69 -3.50
N VAL A 231 -5.01 2.92 -3.78
CA VAL A 231 -4.87 2.22 -5.06
C VAL A 231 -4.68 0.72 -4.82
N GLU A 232 -5.45 -0.07 -5.53
CA GLU A 232 -5.43 -1.53 -5.46
C GLU A 232 -4.67 -2.08 -6.66
N TYR A 233 -3.55 -2.73 -6.41
CA TYR A 233 -2.62 -3.22 -7.44
C TYR A 233 -2.73 -4.73 -7.61
N GLY A 234 -3.90 -5.22 -8.06
CA GLY A 234 -4.09 -6.61 -8.45
C GLY A 234 -4.29 -7.59 -7.30
N ASN A 235 -3.53 -8.68 -7.27
CA ASN A 235 -3.81 -9.89 -6.50
C ASN A 235 -3.00 -10.01 -5.21
N PRO A 236 -3.52 -10.74 -4.19
CA PRO A 236 -2.80 -10.98 -2.93
C PRO A 236 -1.70 -12.01 -3.09
N GLN A 237 -0.68 -11.94 -2.22
CA GLN A 237 0.42 -12.92 -2.04
C GLN A 237 1.21 -13.28 -3.30
N VAL A 238 1.23 -12.43 -4.29
CA VAL A 238 2.00 -12.62 -5.51
C VAL A 238 2.56 -11.28 -5.97
N TYR A 239 3.82 -11.28 -6.40
CA TYR A 239 4.36 -10.14 -7.12
C TYR A 239 3.94 -10.21 -8.57
N GLN A 240 3.23 -9.19 -9.04
CA GLN A 240 2.77 -9.06 -10.41
C GLN A 240 3.58 -7.95 -11.12
N PRO A 241 4.57 -8.31 -11.97
CA PRO A 241 5.44 -7.32 -12.60
C PRO A 241 4.70 -6.21 -13.34
N GLU A 242 3.60 -6.54 -14.02
CA GLU A 242 2.76 -5.55 -14.71
C GLU A 242 2.18 -4.53 -13.73
N MET A 243 1.56 -4.98 -12.63
CA MET A 243 0.96 -4.10 -11.62
C MET A 243 2.03 -3.25 -10.92
N ILE A 244 3.19 -3.85 -10.65
CA ILE A 244 4.33 -3.18 -10.02
C ILE A 244 4.87 -2.07 -10.93
N ASN A 245 5.03 -2.33 -12.23
CA ASN A 245 5.50 -1.34 -13.20
C ASN A 245 4.49 -0.20 -13.35
N ARG A 246 3.20 -0.51 -13.57
CA ARG A 246 2.12 0.48 -13.65
C ARG A 246 2.06 1.34 -12.40
N GLY A 247 2.17 0.73 -11.21
CA GLY A 247 2.20 1.45 -9.95
C GLY A 247 3.41 2.37 -9.81
N THR A 248 4.61 1.90 -10.19
CA THR A 248 5.82 2.71 -10.21
C THR A 248 5.66 3.93 -11.12
N ASP A 249 5.19 3.72 -12.35
CA ASP A 249 4.96 4.79 -13.33
C ASP A 249 3.92 5.80 -12.83
N GLY A 250 2.82 5.33 -12.23
CA GLY A 250 1.78 6.17 -11.66
C GLY A 250 2.29 7.06 -10.51
N ILE A 251 3.10 6.49 -9.60
CA ILE A 251 3.72 7.26 -8.50
C ILE A 251 4.71 8.30 -9.07
N LEU A 252 5.57 7.93 -10.01
CA LEU A 252 6.51 8.88 -10.63
C LEU A 252 5.77 9.99 -11.39
N ASN A 253 4.67 9.66 -12.06
CA ASN A 253 3.85 10.63 -12.75
C ASN A 253 3.15 11.59 -11.76
N LEU A 254 2.67 11.09 -10.62
CA LEU A 254 2.13 11.92 -9.55
C LEU A 254 3.20 12.85 -8.95
N MET A 255 4.43 12.36 -8.76
CA MET A 255 5.55 13.20 -8.28
C MET A 255 5.89 14.34 -9.24
N LYS A 256 5.80 14.11 -10.58
CA LYS A 256 5.94 15.17 -11.58
C LYS A 256 4.82 16.22 -11.44
N TRP A 257 3.58 15.78 -11.24
CA TRP A 257 2.46 16.68 -11.06
C TRP A 257 2.55 17.51 -9.78
N LEU A 258 3.12 16.92 -8.71
CA LEU A 258 3.43 17.62 -7.46
C LEU A 258 4.66 18.55 -7.56
N ASP A 259 5.25 18.69 -8.73
CA ASP A 259 6.51 19.42 -8.98
C ASP A 259 7.68 18.94 -8.07
N MET A 260 7.65 17.68 -7.67
CA MET A 260 8.73 17.09 -6.84
C MET A 260 9.91 16.63 -7.68
N VAL A 261 9.68 16.19 -8.91
CA VAL A 261 10.71 15.75 -9.88
C VAL A 261 10.40 16.34 -11.24
N ASP A 262 11.43 16.59 -12.05
CA ASP A 262 11.27 17.11 -13.39
C ASP A 262 10.68 16.06 -14.33
N GLY A 263 9.96 16.52 -15.36
CA GLY A 263 9.43 15.67 -16.42
C GLY A 263 8.01 16.07 -16.83
N GLN A 264 7.58 15.54 -17.97
CA GLN A 264 6.24 15.78 -18.49
C GLN A 264 5.21 14.96 -17.70
N VAL A 265 4.15 15.63 -17.25
CA VAL A 265 2.96 14.98 -16.66
C VAL A 265 2.11 14.39 -17.78
N VAL A 266 1.79 13.11 -17.69
CA VAL A 266 0.88 12.43 -18.62
C VAL A 266 -0.42 12.16 -17.87
N VAL A 267 -1.52 12.80 -18.27
CA VAL A 267 -2.84 12.55 -17.68
C VAL A 267 -3.58 11.52 -18.54
N PRO A 268 -3.73 10.29 -18.06
CA PRO A 268 -4.45 9.25 -18.78
C PRO A 268 -5.95 9.55 -18.89
N ILE A 269 -6.55 9.09 -20.00
CA ILE A 269 -8.01 9.07 -20.12
C ILE A 269 -8.51 7.83 -19.39
N ILE A 270 -9.34 8.02 -18.37
CA ILE A 270 -9.95 6.94 -17.61
C ILE A 270 -11.41 6.79 -18.04
N GLU A 271 -11.70 5.70 -18.74
CA GLU A 271 -13.04 5.45 -19.29
C GLU A 271 -14.05 4.96 -18.22
N ASN A 272 -13.55 4.24 -17.21
CA ASN A 272 -14.40 3.56 -16.25
C ASN A 272 -14.37 4.27 -14.89
N ILE A 273 -15.29 5.21 -14.69
CA ILE A 273 -15.52 5.88 -13.41
C ILE A 273 -16.80 5.33 -12.81
N CYS A 274 -16.71 4.70 -11.63
CA CYS A 274 -17.86 4.17 -10.90
C CYS A 274 -18.30 5.17 -9.81
N THR A 275 -19.59 5.42 -9.71
CA THR A 275 -20.19 6.27 -8.68
C THR A 275 -20.48 5.53 -7.39
N SER A 276 -20.64 4.20 -7.48
CA SER A 276 -20.87 3.30 -6.35
C SER A 276 -20.36 1.89 -6.67
N SER A 277 -20.28 1.04 -5.66
CA SER A 277 -19.99 -0.37 -5.84
C SER A 277 -20.49 -1.19 -4.66
N TYR A 278 -20.74 -2.47 -4.88
CA TYR A 278 -21.10 -3.42 -3.83
C TYR A 278 -20.69 -4.85 -4.20
N TRP A 279 -20.60 -5.70 -3.19
CA TRP A 279 -20.37 -7.13 -3.36
C TRP A 279 -21.69 -7.86 -3.57
N ILE A 280 -21.71 -8.76 -4.54
CA ILE A 280 -22.79 -9.73 -4.72
C ILE A 280 -22.39 -11.02 -3.99
N TYR A 281 -23.33 -11.64 -3.29
CA TYR A 281 -23.11 -12.78 -2.41
C TYR A 281 -24.01 -13.95 -2.79
N THR A 282 -23.57 -15.18 -2.47
CA THR A 282 -24.40 -16.38 -2.57
C THR A 282 -25.46 -16.39 -1.46
N ASN A 283 -26.65 -16.92 -1.76
CA ASN A 283 -27.70 -17.16 -0.77
C ASN A 283 -27.71 -18.61 -0.28
N GLN A 284 -26.89 -19.48 -0.89
CA GLN A 284 -26.73 -20.88 -0.54
C GLN A 284 -25.25 -21.28 -0.51
N GLY A 285 -24.94 -22.42 0.12
CA GLY A 285 -23.61 -23.02 0.10
C GLY A 285 -23.43 -23.99 -1.07
N GLY A 286 -22.20 -24.14 -1.54
CA GLY A 286 -21.83 -25.06 -2.61
C GLY A 286 -20.51 -24.70 -3.27
N LEU A 287 -20.27 -25.30 -4.43
CA LEU A 287 -19.11 -25.07 -5.27
C LEU A 287 -19.44 -23.98 -6.29
N LEU A 288 -18.79 -22.82 -6.15
CA LEU A 288 -19.05 -21.62 -6.95
C LEU A 288 -18.08 -21.53 -8.13
N GLU A 289 -18.62 -21.40 -9.33
CA GLU A 289 -17.92 -20.99 -10.54
C GLU A 289 -18.34 -19.56 -10.90
N VAL A 290 -17.38 -18.62 -10.99
CA VAL A 290 -17.64 -17.24 -11.39
C VAL A 290 -17.39 -17.09 -12.89
N GLU A 291 -18.44 -16.79 -13.65
CA GLU A 291 -18.48 -16.86 -15.11
C GLU A 291 -17.99 -15.60 -15.84
N VAL A 292 -17.55 -14.58 -15.09
CA VAL A 292 -17.10 -13.29 -15.62
C VAL A 292 -15.65 -13.01 -15.23
N ALA A 293 -14.95 -12.22 -16.04
CA ALA A 293 -13.59 -11.75 -15.75
C ALA A 293 -13.60 -10.38 -15.05
N ILE A 294 -12.47 -10.02 -14.42
CA ILE A 294 -12.26 -8.63 -13.97
C ILE A 294 -12.23 -7.70 -15.19
N ASN A 295 -12.71 -6.48 -15.03
CA ASN A 295 -12.90 -5.46 -16.07
C ASN A 295 -14.01 -5.75 -17.09
N ASP A 296 -14.71 -6.89 -17.01
CA ASP A 296 -15.88 -7.12 -17.87
C ASP A 296 -16.97 -6.09 -17.57
N LYS A 297 -17.51 -5.46 -18.62
CA LYS A 297 -18.77 -4.72 -18.55
C LYS A 297 -19.91 -5.74 -18.69
N ILE A 298 -20.73 -5.85 -17.67
CA ILE A 298 -21.85 -6.81 -17.60
C ILE A 298 -23.18 -6.09 -17.64
N THR A 299 -24.21 -6.77 -18.16
CA THR A 299 -25.57 -6.25 -18.26
C THR A 299 -26.49 -6.93 -17.26
N LYS A 300 -27.53 -6.24 -16.84
CA LYS A 300 -28.59 -6.80 -15.99
C LYS A 300 -29.15 -8.10 -16.57
N GLY A 301 -29.22 -9.13 -15.73
CA GLY A 301 -29.71 -10.47 -16.12
C GLY A 301 -28.62 -11.37 -16.75
N GLN A 302 -27.40 -10.90 -16.97
CA GLN A 302 -26.28 -11.74 -17.41
C GLN A 302 -25.89 -12.72 -16.29
N ILE A 303 -25.58 -13.97 -16.62
CA ILE A 303 -25.07 -14.97 -15.67
C ILE A 303 -23.69 -14.53 -15.20
N ILE A 304 -23.50 -14.45 -13.88
CA ILE A 304 -22.24 -14.06 -13.22
C ILE A 304 -21.61 -15.19 -12.40
N GLY A 305 -22.39 -16.24 -12.12
CA GLY A 305 -21.88 -17.39 -11.40
C GLY A 305 -22.87 -18.53 -11.36
N VAL A 306 -22.33 -19.74 -11.18
CA VAL A 306 -23.10 -20.98 -11.05
C VAL A 306 -22.63 -21.71 -9.80
N LEU A 307 -23.58 -22.07 -8.94
CA LEU A 307 -23.35 -22.85 -7.73
C LEU A 307 -23.73 -24.29 -7.96
N LYS A 308 -22.83 -25.22 -7.66
CA LYS A 308 -23.03 -26.67 -7.84
C LYS A 308 -22.92 -27.41 -6.51
N ASN A 309 -23.57 -28.56 -6.41
CA ASN A 309 -23.31 -29.50 -5.31
C ASN A 309 -22.04 -30.34 -5.60
N PRO A 310 -21.55 -31.16 -4.64
CA PRO A 310 -20.36 -32.00 -4.85
C PRO A 310 -20.54 -33.06 -5.94
N PHE A 311 -21.75 -33.34 -6.38
CA PHE A 311 -22.07 -34.30 -7.44
C PHE A 311 -22.19 -33.66 -8.84
N GLY A 312 -21.92 -32.31 -8.93
CA GLY A 312 -21.96 -31.56 -10.19
C GLY A 312 -23.34 -31.02 -10.57
N SER A 313 -24.39 -31.32 -9.81
CA SER A 313 -25.72 -30.75 -10.09
C SER A 313 -25.77 -29.28 -9.73
N ILE A 314 -26.38 -28.47 -10.59
CA ILE A 314 -26.59 -27.04 -10.36
C ILE A 314 -27.59 -26.85 -9.22
N ILE A 315 -27.18 -26.09 -8.20
CA ILE A 315 -28.03 -25.65 -7.09
C ILE A 315 -28.69 -24.30 -7.46
N GLU A 316 -27.89 -23.34 -7.97
CA GLU A 316 -28.35 -21.98 -8.22
C GLU A 316 -27.53 -21.33 -9.33
N LYS A 317 -28.15 -20.43 -10.08
CA LYS A 317 -27.51 -19.51 -11.03
C LYS A 317 -27.66 -18.07 -10.54
N TYR A 318 -26.57 -17.34 -10.51
CA TYR A 318 -26.56 -15.94 -10.10
C TYR A 318 -26.49 -15.04 -11.32
N PHE A 319 -27.30 -14.01 -11.30
CA PHE A 319 -27.42 -13.04 -12.39
C PHE A 319 -27.04 -11.65 -11.91
N ALA A 320 -26.50 -10.85 -12.83
CA ALA A 320 -26.20 -9.44 -12.55
C ALA A 320 -27.52 -8.70 -12.23
N PRO A 321 -27.61 -8.01 -11.08
CA PRO A 321 -28.83 -7.30 -10.70
C PRO A 321 -29.05 -6.02 -11.51
N GLU A 322 -27.97 -5.45 -12.06
CA GLU A 322 -27.97 -4.25 -12.90
C GLU A 322 -26.71 -4.21 -13.78
N ASP A 323 -26.65 -3.24 -14.70
CA ASP A 323 -25.49 -3.01 -15.55
C ASP A 323 -24.30 -2.47 -14.72
N GLY A 324 -23.08 -2.86 -15.07
CA GLY A 324 -21.90 -2.39 -14.39
C GLY A 324 -20.60 -2.98 -14.90
N ILE A 325 -19.54 -2.82 -14.12
CA ILE A 325 -18.20 -3.35 -14.41
C ILE A 325 -17.71 -4.22 -13.25
N VAL A 326 -17.04 -5.31 -13.56
CA VAL A 326 -16.45 -6.22 -12.55
C VAL A 326 -15.15 -5.64 -12.03
N ILE A 327 -15.15 -5.07 -10.82
CA ILE A 327 -13.96 -4.54 -10.14
C ILE A 327 -13.10 -5.67 -9.59
N GLY A 328 -13.74 -6.70 -9.07
CA GLY A 328 -13.06 -7.86 -8.50
C GLY A 328 -13.99 -9.04 -8.39
N LYS A 329 -13.42 -10.24 -8.21
CA LYS A 329 -14.21 -11.46 -8.08
C LYS A 329 -13.64 -12.44 -7.08
N SER A 330 -14.48 -13.36 -6.61
CA SER A 330 -14.06 -14.48 -5.77
C SER A 330 -13.16 -15.44 -6.54
N THR A 331 -12.15 -15.96 -5.84
CA THR A 331 -11.35 -17.10 -6.25
C THR A 331 -11.57 -18.33 -5.35
N ASN A 332 -12.47 -18.22 -4.36
CA ASN A 332 -12.85 -19.33 -3.51
C ASN A 332 -13.93 -20.17 -4.20
N PRO A 333 -13.61 -21.41 -4.60
CA PRO A 333 -14.61 -22.29 -5.22
C PRO A 333 -15.61 -22.85 -4.19
N VAL A 334 -15.21 -22.96 -2.92
CA VAL A 334 -16.08 -23.51 -1.86
C VAL A 334 -16.66 -22.37 -1.05
N ASN A 335 -17.98 -22.25 -1.01
CA ASN A 335 -18.67 -21.19 -0.30
C ASN A 335 -19.75 -21.74 0.63
N MET A 336 -19.87 -21.14 1.80
CA MET A 336 -21.09 -21.14 2.60
C MET A 336 -22.07 -20.10 2.04
N ALA A 337 -23.32 -20.13 2.45
CA ALA A 337 -24.23 -19.01 2.20
C ALA A 337 -23.63 -17.69 2.68
N GLY A 338 -23.76 -16.63 1.89
CA GLY A 338 -23.07 -15.36 2.12
C GLY A 338 -21.65 -15.29 1.57
N GLY A 339 -21.20 -16.29 0.81
CA GLY A 339 -19.92 -16.24 0.08
C GLY A 339 -19.91 -15.17 -1.01
N ARG A 340 -18.78 -14.48 -1.21
CA ARG A 340 -18.65 -13.45 -2.27
C ARG A 340 -18.66 -14.10 -3.65
N ILE A 341 -19.34 -13.45 -4.60
CA ILE A 341 -19.30 -13.77 -6.03
C ILE A 341 -18.39 -12.76 -6.73
N LEU A 342 -18.83 -11.52 -6.84
CA LEU A 342 -18.06 -10.44 -7.46
C LEU A 342 -18.34 -9.08 -6.81
N HIS A 343 -17.42 -8.14 -7.02
CA HIS A 343 -17.52 -6.73 -6.68
C HIS A 343 -17.96 -5.97 -7.93
N LEU A 344 -19.21 -5.54 -7.95
CA LEU A 344 -19.81 -4.80 -9.05
C LEU A 344 -19.61 -3.30 -8.85
N GLY A 345 -19.04 -2.64 -9.86
CA GLY A 345 -18.98 -1.18 -9.95
C GLY A 345 -20.10 -0.65 -10.85
N ILE A 346 -20.79 0.40 -10.39
CA ILE A 346 -21.83 1.06 -11.15
C ILE A 346 -21.23 2.27 -11.86
N LEU A 347 -21.16 2.19 -13.17
CA LEU A 347 -20.55 3.22 -13.99
C LEU A 347 -21.33 4.55 -13.92
N GLN A 348 -20.56 5.63 -13.96
CA GLN A 348 -21.13 6.95 -14.11
C GLN A 348 -21.86 7.00 -15.48
N LYS A 349 -23.12 7.39 -15.47
CA LYS A 349 -23.85 7.66 -16.72
C LYS A 349 -23.30 8.95 -17.34
N ASP A 350 -23.00 8.93 -18.62
CA ASP A 350 -22.69 10.15 -19.35
C ASP A 350 -23.82 11.16 -19.12
N LYS A 351 -23.45 12.38 -18.74
CA LYS A 351 -24.44 13.46 -18.73
C LYS A 351 -24.82 13.72 -20.21
N GLN A 352 -26.01 13.27 -20.58
CA GLN A 352 -26.62 13.64 -21.87
C GLN A 352 -26.81 15.14 -21.96
#